data_41cd946adc041b0243d7aad1100e209f
#
_entry.id   41cd946adc041b0243d7aad1100e209f
#
_cell.length_a   1.000
_cell.length_b   1.000
_cell.length_c   1.000
_cell.angle_alpha   90.00
_cell.angle_beta   90.00
_cell.angle_gamma   90.00
#
_symmetry.space_group_name_H-M   'P 1'
#
loop_
_entity.id
_entity.type
_entity.pdbx_description
1 polymer ?
#
loop_
_entity_poly.entity_id
_entity_poly.type
_entity_poly.pdbx_seq_one_letter_code
_entity_poly.pdbx_strand_id
1 'polypeptide(L)'
;MLPSVSVTIRRVVGHMLETPSIRRYSSMSQASFSVCGMGSDNPFGADNQQERLWYCGWIAGFVDGEGCFSCPIFRNRKTTLGWQVQPVFVVVQSASSRDVLEDLERFFGCGKVYVNRRHDNHREDIFRYCVSRFADLRDVIVPFFQEHELRTS
;
A
#
# COMPACT_ATOMS: atom_id res chain seq x y z
N MET A 1 0.09 3.60 -27.80
CA MET A 1 -0.74 3.23 -26.63
C MET A 1 -0.39 1.79 -26.29
N LEU A 2 0.42 1.55 -25.26
CA LEU A 2 0.72 0.19 -24.81
C LEU A 2 -0.30 -0.20 -23.74
N PRO A 3 -0.79 -1.45 -23.71
CA PRO A 3 -1.76 -1.87 -22.71
C PRO A 3 -1.14 -1.83 -21.32
N SER A 4 -1.85 -1.22 -20.40
CA SER A 4 -1.57 -1.31 -18.95
C SER A 4 -1.81 -2.76 -18.55
N VAL A 5 -0.77 -3.50 -18.23
CA VAL A 5 -0.90 -4.85 -17.71
C VAL A 5 -1.26 -4.71 -16.23
N SER A 6 -2.54 -4.82 -15.94
CA SER A 6 -3.02 -5.00 -14.57
C SER A 6 -2.64 -6.42 -14.15
N VAL A 7 -1.62 -6.54 -13.32
CA VAL A 7 -1.16 -7.85 -12.80
C VAL A 7 -1.78 -8.03 -11.43
N THR A 8 -2.54 -9.10 -11.26
CA THR A 8 -3.17 -9.50 -10.01
C THR A 8 -2.14 -9.57 -8.87
N ILE A 9 -2.50 -9.05 -7.70
CA ILE A 9 -1.66 -8.88 -6.50
C ILE A 9 -0.85 -10.13 -6.15
N ARG A 10 -1.44 -11.31 -6.22
CA ARG A 10 -0.76 -12.59 -5.94
C ARG A 10 0.49 -12.83 -6.79
N ARG A 11 0.47 -12.37 -8.03
CA ARG A 11 1.59 -12.56 -8.96
C ARG A 11 2.73 -11.59 -8.71
N VAL A 12 2.42 -10.34 -8.34
CA VAL A 12 3.42 -9.32 -8.00
C VAL A 12 4.07 -9.63 -6.66
N VAL A 13 3.28 -9.99 -5.64
CA VAL A 13 3.78 -10.38 -4.32
C VAL A 13 4.60 -11.66 -4.40
N GLY A 14 4.13 -12.70 -5.12
CA GLY A 14 4.87 -13.96 -5.31
C GLY A 14 6.23 -13.76 -5.99
N HIS A 15 6.31 -12.93 -7.01
CA HIS A 15 7.58 -12.67 -7.72
C HIS A 15 8.57 -11.83 -6.91
N MET A 16 8.08 -10.93 -6.03
CA MET A 16 8.93 -10.18 -5.11
C MET A 16 9.54 -11.08 -4.01
N LEU A 17 8.89 -12.19 -3.66
CA LEU A 17 9.32 -13.10 -2.59
C LEU A 17 10.38 -14.12 -3.02
N GLU A 18 10.58 -14.36 -4.32
CA GLU A 18 11.55 -15.33 -4.83
C GLU A 18 12.99 -14.82 -4.87
N THR A 19 13.26 -13.59 -4.46
CA THR A 19 14.64 -13.08 -4.36
C THR A 19 15.34 -13.61 -3.10
N PRO A 20 16.61 -14.11 -3.19
CA PRO A 20 17.31 -14.73 -2.07
C PRO A 20 17.52 -13.87 -0.84
N SER A 21 17.30 -12.56 -0.95
CA SER A 21 17.46 -11.58 0.12
C SER A 21 16.37 -11.63 1.19
N ILE A 22 15.21 -12.19 0.88
CA ILE A 22 14.03 -12.19 1.76
C ILE A 22 14.06 -13.33 2.79
N ARG A 23 14.81 -14.41 2.52
CA ARG A 23 14.90 -15.55 3.47
C ARG A 23 15.53 -15.22 4.82
N ARG A 24 16.22 -14.09 4.97
CA ARG A 24 16.83 -13.69 6.26
C ARG A 24 15.89 -12.86 7.15
N TYR A 25 14.72 -12.45 6.65
CA TYR A 25 13.83 -11.56 7.37
C TYR A 25 12.74 -12.25 8.20
N SER A 26 12.55 -13.56 7.99
CA SER A 26 11.53 -14.35 8.72
C SER A 26 11.82 -14.50 10.23
N SER A 27 13.03 -14.17 10.69
CA SER A 27 13.41 -14.28 12.11
C SER A 27 13.43 -12.94 12.86
N MET A 28 13.10 -11.82 12.21
CA MET A 28 13.12 -10.48 12.81
C MET A 28 11.75 -9.83 12.96
N SER A 29 10.65 -10.55 12.77
CA SER A 29 9.29 -9.99 12.85
C SER A 29 8.80 -9.71 14.28
N GLN A 30 9.66 -9.71 15.29
CA GLN A 30 9.36 -9.23 16.64
C GLN A 30 10.02 -7.88 16.99
N ALA A 31 10.69 -7.24 16.04
CA ALA A 31 11.27 -5.92 16.26
C ALA A 31 10.24 -4.83 15.97
N SER A 32 9.46 -4.50 17.00
CA SER A 32 8.90 -3.17 17.30
C SER A 32 8.49 -2.32 16.09
N PHE A 33 7.25 -2.47 15.67
CA PHE A 33 6.48 -1.37 15.15
C PHE A 33 6.28 -0.38 16.31
N SER A 34 7.25 0.50 16.52
CA SER A 34 7.17 1.56 17.51
C SER A 34 6.23 2.63 16.95
N VAL A 35 4.95 2.44 17.14
CA VAL A 35 3.98 3.53 17.03
C VAL A 35 4.33 4.54 18.11
N CYS A 36 4.63 5.74 17.67
CA CYS A 36 4.88 6.96 18.41
C CYS A 36 4.13 7.02 19.73
N GLY A 37 4.87 7.25 20.81
CA GLY A 37 4.41 7.17 22.17
C GLY A 37 3.15 7.98 22.46
N MET A 38 2.20 7.30 23.03
CA MET A 38 1.27 7.87 23.99
C MET A 38 1.32 7.01 25.24
N GLY A 39 1.55 7.69 26.34
CA GLY A 39 1.87 7.15 27.66
C GLY A 39 1.01 5.96 28.07
N SER A 40 1.73 4.99 28.52
CA SER A 40 1.29 3.86 29.30
C SER A 40 0.58 4.34 30.56
N ASP A 41 -0.62 3.86 30.77
CA ASP A 41 -1.19 3.38 32.01
C ASP A 41 -2.68 3.10 31.77
N ASN A 42 -2.94 2.10 30.90
CA ASN A 42 -4.32 1.67 30.67
C ASN A 42 -4.45 0.18 31.02
N PRO A 43 -5.25 -0.19 32.08
CA PRO A 43 -5.51 -1.56 32.44
C PRO A 43 -6.39 -2.32 31.39
N PHE A 44 -6.75 -1.66 30.27
CA PHE A 44 -7.58 -2.18 29.18
C PHE A 44 -6.79 -2.52 27.92
N GLY A 45 -5.60 -3.11 28.04
CA GLY A 45 -4.79 -3.50 26.87
C GLY A 45 -5.46 -4.43 25.87
N ALA A 46 -6.56 -5.08 26.24
CA ALA A 46 -7.35 -5.92 25.34
C ALA A 46 -8.17 -5.12 24.31
N ASP A 47 -8.76 -4.00 24.73
CA ASP A 47 -9.57 -3.14 23.84
C ASP A 47 -8.73 -2.53 22.71
N ASN A 48 -7.51 -2.12 23.01
CA ASN A 48 -6.60 -1.54 22.03
C ASN A 48 -6.14 -2.54 20.95
N GLN A 49 -6.03 -3.82 21.31
CA GLN A 49 -5.67 -4.87 20.35
C GLN A 49 -6.83 -5.20 19.41
N GLN A 50 -8.05 -5.20 19.94
CA GLN A 50 -9.25 -5.47 19.16
C GLN A 50 -9.56 -4.36 18.16
N GLU A 51 -9.40 -3.10 18.58
CA GLU A 51 -9.52 -1.93 17.69
C GLU A 51 -8.49 -1.97 16.54
N ARG A 52 -7.24 -2.33 16.84
CA ARG A 52 -6.20 -2.47 15.81
C ARG A 52 -6.53 -3.57 14.81
N LEU A 53 -6.97 -4.74 15.27
CA LEU A 53 -7.36 -5.85 14.38
C LEU A 53 -8.56 -5.47 13.51
N TRP A 54 -9.54 -4.79 14.09
CA TRP A 54 -10.68 -4.27 13.34
C TRP A 54 -10.25 -3.27 12.26
N TYR A 55 -9.36 -2.34 12.61
CA TYR A 55 -8.87 -1.32 11.68
C TYR A 55 -8.03 -1.93 10.55
N CYS A 56 -7.16 -2.89 10.85
CA CYS A 56 -6.41 -3.64 9.84
C CYS A 56 -7.34 -4.42 8.90
N GLY A 57 -8.37 -5.08 9.45
CA GLY A 57 -9.38 -5.78 8.65
C GLY A 57 -10.19 -4.83 7.77
N TRP A 58 -10.53 -3.64 8.29
CA TRP A 58 -11.18 -2.59 7.51
C TRP A 58 -10.29 -2.09 6.36
N ILE A 59 -9.00 -1.81 6.61
CA ILE A 59 -8.05 -1.42 5.57
C ILE A 59 -7.95 -2.51 4.50
N ALA A 60 -7.82 -3.77 4.89
CA ALA A 60 -7.73 -4.88 3.94
C ALA A 60 -8.98 -4.96 3.06
N GLY A 61 -10.18 -4.87 3.66
CA GLY A 61 -11.44 -4.89 2.91
C GLY A 61 -11.62 -3.66 2.01
N PHE A 62 -11.21 -2.48 2.47
CA PHE A 62 -11.26 -1.25 1.69
C PHE A 62 -10.32 -1.32 0.47
N VAL A 63 -9.08 -1.79 0.67
CA VAL A 63 -8.09 -1.97 -0.39
C VAL A 63 -8.49 -3.10 -1.34
N ASP A 64 -9.17 -4.12 -0.87
CA ASP A 64 -9.70 -5.20 -1.70
C ASP A 64 -10.71 -4.68 -2.74
N GLY A 65 -11.51 -3.67 -2.37
CA GLY A 65 -12.48 -3.04 -3.27
C GLY A 65 -11.93 -1.89 -4.13
N GLU A 66 -11.04 -1.06 -3.59
CA GLU A 66 -10.66 0.23 -4.18
C GLU A 66 -9.15 0.33 -4.48
N GLY A 67 -8.35 -0.62 -3.99
CA GLY A 67 -6.91 -0.62 -4.16
C GLY A 67 -6.46 -1.21 -5.50
N CYS A 68 -5.30 -0.75 -5.96
CA CYS A 68 -4.66 -1.27 -7.16
C CYS A 68 -3.16 -1.43 -6.94
N PHE A 69 -2.67 -2.63 -7.17
CA PHE A 69 -1.25 -2.88 -7.32
C PHE A 69 -0.93 -2.98 -8.81
N SER A 70 -0.01 -2.16 -9.27
CA SER A 70 0.40 -2.17 -10.67
C SER A 70 1.92 -2.12 -10.80
N CYS A 71 2.41 -2.64 -11.91
CA CYS A 71 3.84 -2.67 -12.20
C CYS A 71 4.08 -2.20 -13.65
N PRO A 72 3.92 -0.90 -13.93
CA PRO A 72 4.14 -0.37 -15.26
C PRO A 72 5.60 -0.55 -15.69
N ILE A 73 5.77 -0.95 -16.94
CA ILE A 73 7.07 -1.06 -17.61
C ILE A 73 7.11 -0.03 -18.71
N PHE A 74 8.11 0.85 -18.68
CA PHE A 74 8.26 1.90 -19.68
C PHE A 74 9.71 2.06 -20.13
N ARG A 75 9.89 2.61 -21.33
CA ARG A 75 11.24 2.90 -21.85
C ARG A 75 11.87 4.05 -21.07
N ASN A 76 13.08 3.81 -20.57
CA ASN A 76 13.89 4.82 -19.92
C ASN A 76 15.33 4.76 -20.46
N ARG A 77 15.70 5.73 -21.29
CA ARG A 77 17.05 5.82 -21.90
C ARG A 77 18.18 6.04 -20.90
N LYS A 78 17.84 6.39 -19.64
CA LYS A 78 18.84 6.60 -18.58
C LYS A 78 19.22 5.31 -17.86
N THR A 79 18.51 4.22 -18.09
CA THR A 79 18.84 2.91 -17.52
C THR A 79 19.65 2.08 -18.50
N THR A 80 20.58 1.26 -17.98
CA THR A 80 21.46 0.40 -18.79
C THR A 80 20.67 -0.54 -19.71
N LEU A 81 19.51 -1.02 -19.26
CA LEU A 81 18.65 -1.93 -20.02
C LEU A 81 17.69 -1.18 -20.96
N GLY A 82 17.63 0.15 -20.90
CA GLY A 82 16.68 0.95 -21.68
C GLY A 82 15.22 0.84 -21.21
N TRP A 83 14.94 0.07 -20.17
CA TRP A 83 13.61 -0.16 -19.60
C TRP A 83 13.60 0.10 -18.10
N GLN A 84 12.48 0.57 -17.59
CA GLN A 84 12.25 0.75 -16.16
C GLN A 84 10.95 0.07 -15.76
N VAL A 85 11.03 -0.67 -14.66
CA VAL A 85 9.88 -1.29 -13.98
C VAL A 85 9.62 -0.49 -12.73
N GLN A 86 8.38 -0.06 -12.53
CA GLN A 86 8.01 0.77 -11.38
C GLN A 86 6.78 0.20 -10.69
N PRO A 87 6.96 -0.67 -9.68
CA PRO A 87 5.82 -1.13 -8.89
C PRO A 87 5.22 0.06 -8.14
N VAL A 88 3.90 0.07 -8.07
CA VAL A 88 3.15 1.11 -7.38
C VAL A 88 1.89 0.54 -6.74
N PHE A 89 1.61 0.97 -5.52
CA PHE A 89 0.35 0.75 -4.83
C PHE A 89 -0.45 2.04 -4.83
N VAL A 90 -1.71 1.96 -5.24
CA VAL A 90 -2.59 3.13 -5.38
C VAL A 90 -3.97 2.79 -4.83
N VAL A 91 -4.56 3.72 -4.08
CA VAL A 91 -5.98 3.71 -3.70
C VAL A 91 -6.58 5.02 -4.17
N VAL A 92 -7.75 4.98 -4.79
CA VAL A 92 -8.40 6.14 -5.40
C VAL A 92 -9.75 6.38 -4.74
N GLN A 93 -10.03 7.66 -4.44
CA GLN A 93 -11.32 8.09 -3.88
C GLN A 93 -11.74 9.46 -4.42
N SER A 94 -13.05 9.75 -4.32
CA SER A 94 -13.60 11.09 -4.59
C SER A 94 -13.15 12.10 -3.55
N ALA A 95 -13.32 13.39 -3.85
CA ALA A 95 -12.98 14.48 -2.93
C ALA A 95 -13.71 14.37 -1.58
N SER A 96 -14.95 13.86 -1.59
CA SER A 96 -15.76 13.65 -0.38
C SER A 96 -15.18 12.62 0.61
N SER A 97 -14.30 11.72 0.14
CA SER A 97 -13.66 10.67 0.94
C SER A 97 -12.13 10.81 1.00
N ARG A 98 -11.64 12.04 0.85
CA ARG A 98 -10.19 12.33 0.87
C ARG A 98 -9.54 11.97 2.21
N ASP A 99 -10.23 12.22 3.31
CA ASP A 99 -9.80 11.94 4.68
C ASP A 99 -9.45 10.46 4.88
N VAL A 100 -10.18 9.55 4.24
CA VAL A 100 -9.85 8.11 4.24
C VAL A 100 -8.46 7.83 3.65
N LEU A 101 -8.09 8.53 2.58
CA LEU A 101 -6.76 8.39 1.98
C LEU A 101 -5.65 9.00 2.87
N GLU A 102 -5.94 10.08 3.57
CA GLU A 102 -5.03 10.68 4.56
C GLU A 102 -4.86 9.78 5.78
N ASP A 103 -5.90 9.03 6.16
CA ASP A 103 -5.83 8.01 7.20
C ASP A 103 -4.92 6.85 6.79
N LEU A 104 -4.98 6.40 5.53
CA LEU A 104 -4.04 5.40 5.00
C LEU A 104 -2.59 5.92 5.00
N GLU A 105 -2.36 7.18 4.60
CA GLU A 105 -1.02 7.79 4.64
C GLU A 105 -0.48 7.82 6.07
N ARG A 106 -1.31 8.19 7.04
CA ARG A 106 -0.93 8.19 8.48
C ARG A 106 -0.66 6.79 9.01
N PHE A 107 -1.51 5.84 8.65
CA PHE A 107 -1.40 4.46 9.12
C PHE A 107 -0.12 3.78 8.62
N PHE A 108 0.16 3.86 7.32
CA PHE A 108 1.35 3.24 6.74
C PHE A 108 2.63 4.06 6.97
N GLY A 109 2.52 5.34 7.32
CA GLY A 109 3.65 6.23 7.51
C GLY A 109 4.51 6.46 6.25
N CYS A 110 3.98 6.10 5.09
CA CYS A 110 4.67 6.23 3.80
C CYS A 110 3.67 6.55 2.68
N GLY A 111 4.20 6.86 1.48
CA GLY A 111 3.38 7.29 0.36
C GLY A 111 2.93 8.74 0.46
N LYS A 112 2.03 9.15 -0.42
CA LYS A 112 1.49 10.50 -0.50
C LYS A 112 0.09 10.51 -1.11
N VAL A 113 -0.75 11.44 -0.65
CA VAL A 113 -2.04 11.73 -1.26
C VAL A 113 -1.88 12.83 -2.31
N TYR A 114 -2.33 12.55 -3.53
CA TYR A 114 -2.27 13.46 -4.68
C TYR A 114 -3.68 13.77 -5.18
N VAL A 115 -3.90 15.00 -5.62
CA VAL A 115 -5.10 15.38 -6.36
C VAL A 115 -4.90 15.03 -7.84
N ASN A 116 -5.88 14.35 -8.43
CA ASN A 116 -5.97 14.13 -9.86
C ASN A 116 -7.09 15.01 -10.42
N ARG A 117 -6.73 16.22 -10.84
CA ARG A 117 -7.66 17.16 -11.46
C ARG A 117 -8.05 16.64 -12.83
N ARG A 118 -9.30 16.16 -12.96
CA ARG A 118 -9.86 15.80 -14.24
C ARG A 118 -10.50 17.01 -14.91
N HIS A 119 -10.24 17.16 -16.19
CA HIS A 119 -10.91 18.17 -17.04
C HIS A 119 -12.08 17.56 -17.85
N ASP A 120 -12.54 16.36 -17.47
CA ASP A 120 -13.68 15.68 -18.04
C ASP A 120 -14.94 16.00 -17.20
N ASN A 121 -16.15 15.77 -17.76
CA ASN A 121 -17.45 16.12 -17.18
C ASN A 121 -17.80 15.52 -15.81
N HIS A 122 -16.81 15.10 -15.01
CA HIS A 122 -17.00 14.66 -13.64
C HIS A 122 -17.11 15.86 -12.69
N ARG A 123 -18.12 15.82 -11.82
CA ARG A 123 -18.44 16.93 -10.90
C ARG A 123 -17.45 17.11 -9.75
N GLU A 124 -16.56 16.14 -9.50
CA GLU A 124 -15.65 16.13 -8.35
C GLU A 124 -14.22 15.78 -8.75
N ASP A 125 -13.26 16.41 -8.09
CA ASP A 125 -11.85 16.01 -8.17
C ASP A 125 -11.67 14.61 -7.56
N ILE A 126 -10.74 13.85 -8.12
CA ILE A 126 -10.36 12.53 -7.62
C ILE A 126 -9.03 12.65 -6.88
N PHE A 127 -8.96 12.05 -5.72
CA PHE A 127 -7.74 11.92 -4.94
C PHE A 127 -7.20 10.50 -5.04
N ARG A 128 -5.88 10.37 -4.93
CA ARG A 128 -5.20 9.07 -4.89
C ARG A 128 -4.12 9.05 -3.83
N TYR A 129 -4.15 8.07 -2.97
CA TYR A 129 -3.01 7.68 -2.16
C TYR A 129 -2.09 6.82 -3.01
N CYS A 130 -0.79 7.10 -3.02
CA CYS A 130 0.17 6.43 -3.89
C CYS A 130 1.47 6.13 -3.15
N VAL A 131 1.88 4.86 -3.16
CA VAL A 131 3.20 4.41 -2.69
C VAL A 131 3.96 3.87 -3.91
N SER A 132 5.08 4.51 -4.24
CA SER A 132 5.91 4.16 -5.41
C SER A 132 7.38 3.91 -5.05
N ARG A 133 7.79 4.23 -3.82
CA ARG A 133 9.13 3.95 -3.35
C ARG A 133 9.26 2.45 -3.06
N PHE A 134 10.21 1.80 -3.72
CA PHE A 134 10.37 0.35 -3.63
C PHE A 134 10.60 -0.14 -2.19
N ALA A 135 11.38 0.60 -1.39
CA ALA A 135 11.60 0.26 0.02
C ALA A 135 10.30 0.25 0.82
N ASP A 136 9.45 1.27 0.65
CA ASP A 136 8.17 1.37 1.36
C ASP A 136 7.20 0.26 0.95
N LEU A 137 7.18 -0.08 -0.35
CA LEU A 137 6.39 -1.22 -0.84
C LEU A 137 6.86 -2.54 -0.22
N ARG A 138 8.19 -2.78 -0.24
CA ARG A 138 8.79 -4.03 0.27
C ARG A 138 8.67 -4.16 1.78
N ASP A 139 8.91 -3.08 2.52
CA ASP A 139 9.11 -3.15 3.98
C ASP A 139 7.84 -2.81 4.77
N VAL A 140 6.84 -2.17 4.14
CA VAL A 140 5.60 -1.74 4.80
C VAL A 140 4.37 -2.36 4.14
N ILE A 141 4.15 -2.07 2.85
CA ILE A 141 2.89 -2.43 2.17
C ILE A 141 2.76 -3.94 1.96
N VAL A 142 3.80 -4.58 1.42
CA VAL A 142 3.78 -6.03 1.15
C VAL A 142 3.63 -6.84 2.44
N PRO A 143 4.39 -6.61 3.52
CA PRO A 143 4.22 -7.33 4.77
C PRO A 143 2.83 -7.17 5.38
N PHE A 144 2.23 -5.99 5.31
CA PHE A 144 0.87 -5.76 5.79
C PHE A 144 -0.15 -6.66 5.07
N PHE A 145 -0.11 -6.71 3.73
CA PHE A 145 -1.04 -7.55 2.96
C PHE A 145 -0.65 -9.04 2.91
N GLN A 146 0.50 -9.42 3.41
CA GLN A 146 0.83 -10.82 3.72
C GLN A 146 0.16 -11.29 5.00
N GLU A 147 0.06 -10.43 6.00
CA GLU A 147 -0.62 -10.71 7.26
C GLU A 147 -2.15 -10.57 7.12
N HIS A 148 -2.61 -9.59 6.33
CA HIS A 148 -4.02 -9.28 6.09
C HIS A 148 -4.37 -9.52 4.61
N GLU A 149 -4.52 -10.79 4.24
CA GLU A 149 -4.74 -11.19 2.84
C GLU A 149 -6.00 -10.57 2.24
N LEU A 150 -5.87 -10.05 1.01
CA LEU A 150 -7.00 -9.64 0.20
C LEU A 150 -7.76 -10.88 -0.29
N ARG A 151 -9.08 -10.79 -0.38
CA ARG A 151 -9.92 -11.93 -0.73
C ARG A 151 -10.35 -11.96 -2.19
N THR A 152 -10.48 -10.78 -2.81
CA THR A 152 -10.76 -10.67 -4.25
C THR A 152 -9.45 -10.63 -5.03
N SER A 153 -9.35 -11.40 -6.08
CA SER A 153 -8.16 -11.51 -6.94
C SER A 153 -8.51 -11.26 -8.40
#